data_1c20bc70e3ce1523c6d4ad5748ce2762
#
_entry.id   1c20bc70e3ce1523c6d4ad5748ce2762
#
_cell.length_a   1.000
_cell.length_b   1.000
_cell.length_c   1.000
_cell.angle_alpha   90.00
_cell.angle_beta   90.00
_cell.angle_gamma   90.00
#
_symmetry.space_group_name_H-M   'P 1'
#
loop_
_entity.id
_entity.type
_entity.pdbx_description
1 polymer ?
#
loop_
_entity_poly.entity_id
_entity_poly.type
_entity_poly.pdbx_seq_one_letter_code
_entity_poly.pdbx_strand_id
1 'polypeptide(L)'
;MRFPHIRWLAGFLSLTVAACSGGERPAASGDTGGTMIVTVPAEPSTLFPPLMSGTQGAAIVGVIFDRLAEIGDGLETYGDSGFQPRLATSWNWSTDSLSIAFALDSLARWHDGKPVTAEDVRYTFRVYTSDSLVVELKSLLGNIDSVSVRDPRTAVFWFKRRMPRQFYDATYHMYVLPSHLLDTIPMAKLESATFGRNPVGTGRFRFARWEPGQRIEIIADTANSRGRAKLDRVIWSIAPDFGASTVKLFAGEADFLEQLRPENLAQVASTPSLRMIDNRALSYGFLGFNLRDSKDQSRPNALFGDARVRRALHMAVDRERLVRNVFDSLGMVALAPAPRALIPDTAAFKQLPYDVAVAKALLDSAGWRDSDNDGVRDRNGVPLAFSILIPSSSTSRQRYAVLLQEQYRAIGVKATPQVLENNAWSDAVDSHAFDAYLGAWQPSPGLVGLTQTWASRGSSNAGRYESPVFDALLDSALTTFDPTASRRYWARAFQQIDDDAPAVWLYEQRSPVAINRRFITTPLRADGWFVGLADWRVDPAQRIDRDRIGLGTPP
;
A
#
# COMPACT_ATOMS: atom_id res chain seq x y z
N MET A 1 98.13 -23.29 45.13
CA MET A 1 97.20 -24.12 44.46
C MET A 1 95.97 -23.25 44.15
N ARG A 2 95.82 -22.90 42.86
CA ARG A 2 94.87 -21.81 42.46
C ARG A 2 93.68 -22.45 41.77
N PHE A 3 92.48 -22.12 42.22
CA PHE A 3 91.19 -22.46 41.56
C PHE A 3 90.82 -21.38 40.53
N PRO A 4 90.29 -21.69 39.33
CA PRO A 4 89.80 -20.71 38.41
C PRO A 4 88.27 -20.51 38.60
N HIS A 5 87.82 -19.25 38.52
CA HIS A 5 86.47 -18.80 38.61
C HIS A 5 85.69 -19.14 37.35
N ILE A 6 84.54 -19.85 37.49
CA ILE A 6 83.53 -20.02 36.46
C ILE A 6 82.48 -18.91 36.63
N ARG A 7 82.33 -18.07 35.59
CA ARG A 7 81.25 -17.03 35.48
C ARG A 7 80.01 -17.67 34.88
N TRP A 8 78.92 -17.67 35.59
CA TRP A 8 77.61 -17.98 35.08
C TRP A 8 77.01 -16.75 34.35
N LEU A 9 76.74 -16.89 33.04
CA LEU A 9 75.92 -15.97 32.28
C LEU A 9 74.45 -16.39 32.49
N ALA A 10 73.68 -15.52 33.20
CA ALA A 10 72.23 -15.65 33.27
C ALA A 10 71.60 -15.04 32.02
N GLY A 11 71.13 -15.93 31.12
CA GLY A 11 70.37 -15.49 29.98
C GLY A 11 68.92 -15.14 30.40
N PHE A 12 68.55 -13.86 30.30
CA PHE A 12 67.17 -13.41 30.45
C PHE A 12 66.40 -13.79 29.19
N LEU A 13 65.53 -14.80 29.30
CA LEU A 13 64.54 -15.13 28.26
C LEU A 13 63.33 -14.20 28.45
N SER A 14 63.27 -13.12 27.67
CA SER A 14 62.11 -12.24 27.62
C SER A 14 60.97 -12.95 26.86
N LEU A 15 59.95 -13.46 27.61
CA LEU A 15 58.68 -13.88 27.05
C LEU A 15 57.91 -12.59 26.62
N THR A 16 57.89 -12.32 25.32
CA THR A 16 56.94 -11.36 24.75
C THR A 16 55.58 -12.01 24.76
N VAL A 17 54.73 -11.61 25.72
CA VAL A 17 53.28 -11.87 25.67
C VAL A 17 52.73 -11.01 24.53
N ALA A 18 52.43 -11.63 23.38
CA ALA A 18 51.64 -10.99 22.35
C ALA A 18 50.23 -10.86 22.89
N ALA A 19 49.91 -9.69 23.46
CA ALA A 19 48.54 -9.28 23.70
C ALA A 19 47.85 -9.19 22.34
N CYS A 20 46.98 -10.15 22.05
CA CYS A 20 45.97 -9.99 20.99
C CYS A 20 45.11 -8.77 21.37
N SER A 21 45.52 -7.59 20.92
CA SER A 21 44.64 -6.45 20.84
C SER A 21 43.53 -6.85 19.86
N GLY A 22 42.35 -7.16 20.40
CA GLY A 22 41.15 -7.24 19.61
C GLY A 22 41.05 -5.92 18.80
N GLY A 23 41.30 -6.04 17.49
CA GLY A 23 41.23 -4.88 16.61
C GLY A 23 39.85 -4.26 16.78
N GLU A 24 39.80 -3.08 17.34
CA GLU A 24 38.64 -2.21 17.17
C GLU A 24 38.39 -2.11 15.67
N ARG A 25 37.30 -2.76 15.21
CA ARG A 25 36.84 -2.56 13.84
C ARG A 25 36.61 -1.06 13.69
N PRO A 26 37.10 -0.41 12.63
CA PRO A 26 36.91 1.01 12.45
C PRO A 26 35.41 1.29 12.54
N ALA A 27 35.03 2.16 13.47
CA ALA A 27 33.70 2.69 13.56
C ALA A 27 33.31 3.14 12.14
N ALA A 28 32.12 2.74 11.66
CA ALA A 28 31.66 3.10 10.33
C ALA A 28 31.86 4.59 10.12
N SER A 29 32.95 4.94 9.42
CA SER A 29 33.33 6.32 9.14
C SER A 29 32.43 6.81 8.02
N GLY A 30 31.59 7.80 8.29
CA GLY A 30 30.78 8.44 7.26
C GLY A 30 29.28 8.13 7.35
N ASP A 31 28.65 8.18 6.20
CA ASP A 31 27.23 8.21 5.93
C ASP A 31 26.50 6.86 6.08
N THR A 32 27.20 5.78 6.47
CA THR A 32 26.63 4.41 6.60
C THR A 32 26.68 3.92 8.03
N GLY A 33 25.78 3.01 8.37
CA GLY A 33 25.68 2.39 9.69
C GLY A 33 24.39 2.71 10.42
N GLY A 34 24.14 1.99 11.50
CA GLY A 34 23.02 2.20 12.40
C GLY A 34 21.86 1.24 12.18
N THR A 35 21.03 1.19 13.21
CA THR A 35 19.85 0.33 13.29
C THR A 35 18.59 1.16 13.46
N MET A 36 17.58 0.91 12.63
CA MET A 36 16.23 1.48 12.77
C MET A 36 15.26 0.41 13.26
N ILE A 37 14.49 0.75 14.29
CA ILE A 37 13.41 -0.10 14.80
C ILE A 37 12.07 0.51 14.40
N VAL A 38 11.33 -0.19 13.56
CA VAL A 38 9.96 0.12 13.15
C VAL A 38 9.02 -0.65 14.07
N THR A 39 8.11 0.01 14.76
CA THR A 39 7.08 -0.70 15.53
C THR A 39 5.82 -0.88 14.69
N VAL A 40 5.26 -2.08 14.70
CA VAL A 40 4.07 -2.45 13.91
C VAL A 40 3.06 -3.24 14.74
N PRO A 41 1.75 -3.01 14.55
CA PRO A 41 0.70 -3.67 15.31
C PRO A 41 0.29 -5.05 14.74
N ALA A 42 0.91 -5.49 13.66
CA ALA A 42 0.58 -6.74 12.99
C ALA A 42 1.80 -7.36 12.31
N GLU A 43 1.80 -8.67 12.21
CA GLU A 43 2.78 -9.47 11.50
C GLU A 43 2.26 -9.79 10.07
N PRO A 44 3.09 -9.69 9.00
CA PRO A 44 2.68 -10.13 7.68
C PRO A 44 2.50 -11.66 7.65
N SER A 45 1.55 -12.16 6.86
CA SER A 45 1.33 -13.61 6.69
C SER A 45 2.48 -14.27 5.94
N THR A 46 3.05 -13.57 4.96
CA THR A 46 4.14 -14.04 4.09
C THR A 46 4.95 -12.88 3.55
N LEU A 47 6.21 -13.15 3.18
CA LEU A 47 7.06 -12.25 2.40
C LEU A 47 7.24 -12.76 0.95
N PHE A 48 6.37 -13.65 0.49
CA PHE A 48 6.32 -14.07 -0.91
C PHE A 48 5.58 -13.01 -1.73
N PRO A 49 6.27 -12.27 -2.63
CA PRO A 49 5.70 -11.07 -3.26
C PRO A 49 4.33 -11.25 -3.94
N PRO A 50 4.04 -12.34 -4.68
CA PRO A 50 2.73 -12.52 -5.32
C PRO A 50 1.55 -12.65 -4.34
N LEU A 51 1.82 -13.08 -3.10
CA LEU A 51 0.80 -13.36 -2.07
C LEU A 51 0.90 -12.43 -0.86
N MET A 52 1.80 -11.43 -0.91
CA MET A 52 1.92 -10.47 0.19
C MET A 52 0.63 -9.66 0.32
N SER A 53 0.25 -9.39 1.56
CA SER A 53 -0.89 -8.55 1.90
C SER A 53 -0.53 -7.56 3.02
N GLY A 54 -1.26 -6.46 3.09
CA GLY A 54 -1.08 -5.44 4.10
C GLY A 54 0.17 -4.57 3.93
N THR A 55 0.19 -3.46 4.66
CA THR A 55 1.25 -2.42 4.56
C THR A 55 2.59 -2.92 5.05
N GLN A 56 2.63 -3.76 6.10
CA GLN A 56 3.86 -4.30 6.67
C GLN A 56 4.55 -5.27 5.71
N GLY A 57 3.79 -6.17 5.08
CA GLY A 57 4.30 -7.07 4.04
C GLY A 57 4.87 -6.30 2.86
N ALA A 58 4.14 -5.30 2.37
CA ALA A 58 4.56 -4.44 1.27
C ALA A 58 5.85 -3.67 1.59
N ALA A 59 5.99 -3.15 2.82
CA ALA A 59 7.18 -2.41 3.24
C ALA A 59 8.44 -3.29 3.27
N ILE A 60 8.33 -4.52 3.79
CA ILE A 60 9.46 -5.45 3.87
C ILE A 60 9.82 -6.00 2.49
N VAL A 61 8.83 -6.46 1.73
CA VAL A 61 9.02 -6.98 0.36
C VAL A 61 9.61 -5.90 -0.56
N GLY A 62 9.10 -4.66 -0.46
CA GLY A 62 9.54 -3.55 -1.31
C GLY A 62 11.00 -3.11 -1.12
N VAL A 63 11.66 -3.53 -0.04
CA VAL A 63 13.10 -3.25 0.18
C VAL A 63 13.99 -4.47 -0.01
N ILE A 64 13.41 -5.69 -0.01
CA ILE A 64 14.13 -6.95 -0.27
C ILE A 64 14.15 -7.30 -1.77
N PHE A 65 13.08 -6.97 -2.50
CA PHE A 65 12.93 -7.32 -3.91
C PHE A 65 12.94 -6.08 -4.79
N ASP A 66 13.40 -6.24 -6.02
CA ASP A 66 13.33 -5.21 -7.05
C ASP A 66 12.34 -5.57 -8.16
N ARG A 67 11.92 -4.52 -8.83
CA ARG A 67 11.19 -4.55 -10.10
C ARG A 67 12.17 -4.34 -11.27
N LEU A 68 11.70 -4.46 -12.51
CA LEU A 68 12.51 -4.12 -13.68
C LEU A 68 12.84 -2.63 -13.75
N ALA A 69 11.84 -1.79 -13.49
CA ALA A 69 11.97 -0.35 -13.36
C ALA A 69 11.08 0.14 -12.23
N GLU A 70 11.41 1.28 -11.64
CA GLU A 70 10.67 1.89 -10.55
C GLU A 70 9.96 3.14 -11.05
N ILE A 71 8.70 3.32 -10.67
CA ILE A 71 7.97 4.54 -10.95
C ILE A 71 8.60 5.72 -10.19
N GLY A 72 8.69 6.89 -10.83
CA GLY A 72 9.23 8.09 -10.19
C GLY A 72 8.27 8.72 -9.17
N ASP A 73 8.74 9.77 -8.50
CA ASP A 73 8.00 10.44 -7.41
C ASP A 73 6.68 11.06 -7.86
N GLY A 74 6.54 11.41 -9.14
CA GLY A 74 5.30 11.90 -9.73
C GLY A 74 4.22 10.83 -9.90
N LEU A 75 4.53 9.56 -9.66
CA LEU A 75 3.62 8.42 -9.84
C LEU A 75 2.96 8.38 -11.22
N GLU A 76 3.69 8.83 -12.26
CA GLU A 76 3.19 8.88 -13.63
C GLU A 76 3.14 7.48 -14.22
N THR A 77 1.95 7.04 -14.65
CA THR A 77 1.71 5.69 -15.16
C THR A 77 1.61 5.60 -16.69
N TYR A 78 1.71 6.76 -17.37
CA TYR A 78 1.62 6.85 -18.82
C TYR A 78 3.00 6.80 -19.46
N GLY A 79 3.20 5.92 -20.44
CA GLY A 79 4.49 5.75 -21.10
C GLY A 79 5.56 5.23 -20.15
N ASP A 80 6.82 5.52 -20.47
CA ASP A 80 8.00 5.03 -19.75
C ASP A 80 8.94 6.14 -19.25
N SER A 81 8.69 7.39 -19.63
CA SER A 81 9.56 8.54 -19.30
C SER A 81 9.60 8.86 -17.79
N GLY A 82 8.57 8.50 -17.04
CA GLY A 82 8.48 8.68 -15.58
C GLY A 82 9.18 7.59 -14.76
N PHE A 83 9.78 6.60 -15.41
CA PHE A 83 10.37 5.44 -14.74
C PHE A 83 11.89 5.51 -14.66
N GLN A 84 12.42 4.96 -13.58
CA GLN A 84 13.86 4.86 -13.31
C GLN A 84 14.33 3.41 -13.40
N PRO A 85 15.50 3.14 -13.99
CA PRO A 85 16.10 1.81 -14.03
C PRO A 85 16.24 1.16 -12.64
N ARG A 86 15.99 -0.16 -12.58
CA ARG A 86 16.27 -1.02 -11.43
C ARG A 86 17.01 -2.26 -11.90
N LEU A 87 16.34 -3.42 -12.01
CA LEU A 87 16.97 -4.63 -12.58
C LEU A 87 17.20 -4.51 -14.08
N ALA A 88 16.38 -3.73 -14.80
CA ALA A 88 16.66 -3.33 -16.17
C ALA A 88 17.41 -2.01 -16.20
N THR A 89 18.50 -1.94 -16.97
CA THR A 89 19.28 -0.71 -17.19
C THR A 89 18.74 0.12 -18.34
N SER A 90 18.06 -0.51 -19.28
CA SER A 90 17.42 0.12 -20.44
C SER A 90 16.33 -0.77 -21.02
N TRP A 91 15.53 -0.17 -21.90
CA TRP A 91 14.46 -0.88 -22.61
C TRP A 91 14.23 -0.30 -24.00
N ASN A 92 13.72 -1.14 -24.91
CA ASN A 92 13.47 -0.74 -26.28
C ASN A 92 12.11 -1.31 -26.74
N TRP A 93 11.26 -0.41 -27.26
CA TRP A 93 10.00 -0.74 -27.86
C TRP A 93 10.16 -1.29 -29.28
N SER A 94 9.30 -2.23 -29.68
CA SER A 94 9.10 -2.58 -31.09
C SER A 94 8.43 -1.41 -31.84
N THR A 95 8.56 -1.39 -33.14
CA THR A 95 8.00 -0.31 -34.01
C THR A 95 6.48 -0.20 -33.85
N ASP A 96 5.78 -1.32 -33.66
CA ASP A 96 4.34 -1.37 -33.45
C ASP A 96 3.92 -1.15 -31.99
N SER A 97 4.89 -1.01 -31.06
CA SER A 97 4.69 -0.88 -29.62
C SER A 97 3.90 -2.04 -29.00
N LEU A 98 3.86 -3.22 -29.63
CA LEU A 98 3.26 -4.43 -29.09
C LEU A 98 4.26 -5.31 -28.35
N SER A 99 5.53 -4.93 -28.32
CA SER A 99 6.51 -5.57 -27.44
C SER A 99 7.54 -4.56 -26.90
N ILE A 100 8.14 -4.91 -25.76
CA ILE A 100 9.24 -4.17 -25.17
C ILE A 100 10.31 -5.15 -24.67
N ALA A 101 11.55 -4.87 -25.04
CA ALA A 101 12.72 -5.63 -24.58
C ALA A 101 13.42 -4.89 -23.45
N PHE A 102 13.57 -5.53 -22.28
CA PHE A 102 14.30 -5.04 -21.13
C PHE A 102 15.70 -5.63 -21.09
N ALA A 103 16.73 -4.78 -21.07
CA ALA A 103 18.11 -5.18 -20.88
C ALA A 103 18.46 -5.19 -19.38
N LEU A 104 18.75 -6.37 -18.81
CA LEU A 104 19.04 -6.54 -17.40
C LEU A 104 20.46 -6.09 -17.05
N ASP A 105 20.65 -5.54 -15.85
CA ASP A 105 21.96 -5.19 -15.30
C ASP A 105 22.85 -6.43 -15.20
N SER A 106 24.01 -6.36 -15.83
CA SER A 106 24.98 -7.45 -15.83
C SER A 106 25.58 -7.75 -14.45
N LEU A 107 25.53 -6.79 -13.55
CA LEU A 107 26.05 -6.88 -12.20
C LEU A 107 24.98 -7.30 -11.18
N ALA A 108 23.69 -7.28 -11.56
CA ALA A 108 22.62 -7.65 -10.66
C ALA A 108 22.76 -9.11 -10.20
N ARG A 109 22.64 -9.31 -8.87
CA ARG A 109 22.73 -10.60 -8.21
C ARG A 109 21.58 -10.76 -7.22
N TRP A 110 21.15 -12.00 -7.06
CA TRP A 110 20.35 -12.43 -5.93
C TRP A 110 21.18 -12.38 -4.64
N HIS A 111 20.54 -12.29 -3.48
CA HIS A 111 21.23 -12.25 -2.19
C HIS A 111 22.05 -13.53 -1.89
N ASP A 112 21.81 -14.61 -2.62
CA ASP A 112 22.61 -15.85 -2.58
C ASP A 112 23.81 -15.84 -3.57
N GLY A 113 24.02 -14.71 -4.27
CA GLY A 113 25.11 -14.50 -5.21
C GLY A 113 24.86 -14.96 -6.65
N LYS A 114 23.75 -15.62 -6.95
CA LYS A 114 23.39 -16.02 -8.32
C LYS A 114 23.09 -14.79 -9.18
N PRO A 115 23.41 -14.80 -10.49
CA PRO A 115 23.07 -13.70 -11.38
C PRO A 115 21.54 -13.63 -11.60
N VAL A 116 21.02 -12.42 -11.74
CA VAL A 116 19.65 -12.20 -12.22
C VAL A 116 19.63 -12.42 -13.72
N THR A 117 18.62 -13.14 -14.22
CA THR A 117 18.49 -13.50 -15.63
C THR A 117 17.10 -13.19 -16.20
N ALA A 118 16.97 -13.16 -17.52
CA ALA A 118 15.70 -13.01 -18.20
C ALA A 118 14.72 -14.18 -17.92
N GLU A 119 15.26 -15.35 -17.53
CA GLU A 119 14.44 -16.48 -17.08
C GLU A 119 13.70 -16.17 -15.78
N ASP A 120 14.34 -15.45 -14.84
CA ASP A 120 13.68 -15.01 -13.61
C ASP A 120 12.46 -14.12 -13.92
N VAL A 121 12.59 -13.24 -14.92
CA VAL A 121 11.50 -12.36 -15.36
C VAL A 121 10.36 -13.17 -15.99
N ARG A 122 10.67 -14.12 -16.88
CA ARG A 122 9.68 -15.01 -17.49
C ARG A 122 8.97 -15.87 -16.44
N TYR A 123 9.73 -16.45 -15.53
CA TYR A 123 9.20 -17.24 -14.42
C TYR A 123 8.27 -16.40 -13.54
N THR A 124 8.68 -15.17 -13.20
CA THR A 124 7.87 -14.22 -12.43
C THR A 124 6.50 -14.04 -13.06
N PHE A 125 6.44 -13.72 -14.35
CA PHE A 125 5.17 -13.54 -15.05
C PHE A 125 4.29 -14.80 -14.98
N ARG A 126 4.86 -15.99 -15.14
CA ARG A 126 4.14 -17.27 -15.00
C ARG A 126 3.53 -17.46 -13.61
N VAL A 127 4.25 -17.07 -12.55
CA VAL A 127 3.75 -17.16 -11.17
C VAL A 127 2.59 -16.18 -10.95
N TYR A 128 2.76 -14.91 -11.33
CA TYR A 128 1.73 -13.87 -11.13
C TYR A 128 0.46 -14.10 -11.96
N THR A 129 0.55 -14.85 -13.05
CA THR A 129 -0.61 -15.15 -13.93
C THR A 129 -1.14 -16.58 -13.77
N SER A 130 -0.58 -17.36 -12.83
CA SER A 130 -0.99 -18.75 -12.59
C SER A 130 -2.44 -18.83 -12.12
N ASP A 131 -3.16 -19.86 -12.59
CA ASP A 131 -4.49 -20.23 -12.08
C ASP A 131 -4.42 -21.06 -10.78
N SER A 132 -3.23 -21.54 -10.43
CA SER A 132 -3.01 -22.35 -9.22
C SER A 132 -2.73 -21.51 -7.96
N LEU A 133 -2.67 -20.17 -8.08
CA LEU A 133 -2.44 -19.24 -6.98
C LEU A 133 -3.49 -18.13 -7.01
N VAL A 134 -3.96 -17.72 -5.85
CA VAL A 134 -4.88 -16.57 -5.73
C VAL A 134 -4.05 -15.29 -5.67
N VAL A 135 -3.68 -14.75 -6.84
CA VAL A 135 -2.92 -13.51 -6.97
C VAL A 135 -3.86 -12.36 -7.29
N GLU A 136 -4.04 -11.44 -6.33
CA GLU A 136 -4.95 -10.28 -6.48
C GLU A 136 -4.61 -9.40 -7.71
N LEU A 137 -3.31 -9.23 -7.99
CA LEU A 137 -2.82 -8.40 -9.09
C LEU A 137 -2.97 -9.03 -10.48
N LYS A 138 -3.35 -10.31 -10.58
CA LYS A 138 -3.46 -11.05 -11.86
C LYS A 138 -4.31 -10.33 -12.89
N SER A 139 -5.44 -9.76 -12.47
CA SER A 139 -6.36 -9.06 -13.39
C SER A 139 -5.73 -7.81 -14.03
N LEU A 140 -4.79 -7.15 -13.33
CA LEU A 140 -4.09 -5.95 -13.82
C LEU A 140 -3.07 -6.28 -14.91
N LEU A 141 -2.61 -7.52 -14.98
CA LEU A 141 -1.66 -8.02 -15.99
C LEU A 141 -2.33 -8.51 -17.29
N GLY A 142 -3.65 -8.41 -17.38
CA GLY A 142 -4.45 -8.99 -18.45
C GLY A 142 -4.11 -8.52 -19.88
N ASN A 143 -3.46 -7.36 -20.05
CA ASN A 143 -2.97 -6.86 -21.34
C ASN A 143 -1.63 -7.46 -21.77
N ILE A 144 -0.84 -8.03 -20.83
CA ILE A 144 0.39 -8.74 -21.17
C ILE A 144 -0.01 -10.12 -21.70
N ASP A 145 0.43 -10.43 -22.91
CA ASP A 145 0.17 -11.72 -23.55
C ASP A 145 1.16 -12.77 -23.03
N SER A 146 2.44 -12.44 -23.10
CA SER A 146 3.50 -13.36 -22.72
C SER A 146 4.81 -12.62 -22.39
N VAL A 147 5.74 -13.33 -21.76
CA VAL A 147 7.12 -12.91 -21.56
C VAL A 147 8.05 -13.97 -22.13
N SER A 148 8.93 -13.58 -23.05
CA SER A 148 9.93 -14.45 -23.66
C SER A 148 11.34 -14.04 -23.29
N VAL A 149 12.26 -15.01 -23.37
CA VAL A 149 13.69 -14.82 -23.17
C VAL A 149 14.35 -14.73 -24.53
N ARG A 150 14.98 -13.60 -24.87
CA ARG A 150 15.76 -13.44 -26.10
C ARG A 150 17.18 -13.98 -25.91
N ASP A 151 17.77 -13.64 -24.79
CA ASP A 151 19.07 -14.10 -24.31
C ASP A 151 19.09 -14.02 -22.76
N PRO A 152 20.13 -14.52 -22.06
CA PRO A 152 20.14 -14.53 -20.59
C PRO A 152 19.94 -13.18 -19.92
N ARG A 153 20.09 -12.05 -20.63
CA ARG A 153 19.99 -10.71 -20.10
C ARG A 153 18.88 -9.87 -20.75
N THR A 154 18.13 -10.43 -21.68
CA THR A 154 17.07 -9.70 -22.40
C THR A 154 15.74 -10.42 -22.27
N ALA A 155 14.84 -9.87 -21.45
CA ALA A 155 13.44 -10.29 -21.34
C ALA A 155 12.57 -9.44 -22.26
N VAL A 156 11.63 -10.06 -22.99
CA VAL A 156 10.73 -9.37 -23.91
C VAL A 156 9.29 -9.60 -23.46
N PHE A 157 8.58 -8.52 -23.17
CA PHE A 157 7.15 -8.54 -22.90
C PHE A 157 6.38 -8.32 -24.18
N TRP A 158 5.33 -9.11 -24.38
CA TRP A 158 4.41 -9.03 -25.53
C TRP A 158 3.04 -8.61 -25.03
N PHE A 159 2.40 -7.67 -25.72
CA PHE A 159 1.11 -7.09 -25.33
C PHE A 159 0.02 -7.45 -26.35
N LYS A 160 -1.19 -7.70 -25.86
CA LYS A 160 -2.37 -8.00 -26.70
C LYS A 160 -2.83 -6.79 -27.50
N ARG A 161 -2.68 -5.60 -26.92
CA ARG A 161 -3.05 -4.33 -27.58
C ARG A 161 -2.19 -3.19 -27.03
N ARG A 162 -2.04 -2.12 -27.82
CA ARG A 162 -1.38 -0.90 -27.36
C ARG A 162 -2.23 -0.21 -26.30
N MET A 163 -1.59 0.16 -25.19
CA MET A 163 -2.19 0.94 -24.10
C MET A 163 -1.19 1.94 -23.54
N PRO A 164 -1.61 3.13 -23.12
CA PRO A 164 -0.71 4.14 -22.56
C PRO A 164 0.07 3.66 -21.34
N ARG A 165 -0.49 2.74 -20.54
CA ARG A 165 0.06 2.24 -19.28
C ARG A 165 0.80 0.90 -19.39
N GLN A 166 1.01 0.36 -20.59
CA GLN A 166 1.58 -0.99 -20.74
C GLN A 166 2.99 -1.14 -20.13
N PHE A 167 3.77 -0.05 -20.07
CA PHE A 167 5.05 -0.05 -19.37
C PHE A 167 4.86 -0.20 -17.86
N TYR A 168 3.93 0.57 -17.28
CA TYR A 168 3.56 0.46 -15.88
C TYR A 168 3.08 -0.96 -15.52
N ASP A 169 2.22 -1.56 -16.33
CA ASP A 169 1.74 -2.92 -16.12
C ASP A 169 2.87 -3.95 -16.13
N ALA A 170 3.86 -3.80 -17.02
CA ALA A 170 5.00 -4.70 -17.13
C ALA A 170 6.02 -4.57 -15.98
N THR A 171 6.08 -3.40 -15.30
CA THR A 171 7.14 -3.10 -14.34
C THR A 171 6.65 -2.98 -12.90
N TYR A 172 5.53 -2.31 -12.65
CA TYR A 172 5.13 -1.93 -11.29
C TYR A 172 4.50 -3.07 -10.49
N HIS A 173 3.70 -3.92 -11.13
CA HIS A 173 2.90 -4.92 -10.43
C HIS A 173 3.67 -6.18 -10.02
N MET A 174 4.86 -6.38 -10.54
CA MET A 174 5.65 -7.59 -10.32
C MET A 174 7.02 -7.29 -9.74
N TYR A 175 7.30 -7.84 -8.57
CA TYR A 175 8.67 -8.01 -8.08
C TYR A 175 9.26 -9.26 -8.72
N VAL A 176 10.49 -9.16 -9.22
CA VAL A 176 11.14 -10.31 -9.89
C VAL A 176 11.46 -11.39 -8.87
N LEU A 177 11.22 -12.66 -9.23
CA LEU A 177 11.36 -13.84 -8.38
C LEU A 177 12.53 -14.72 -8.81
N PRO A 178 13.26 -15.37 -7.88
CA PRO A 178 14.39 -16.23 -8.17
C PRO A 178 13.94 -17.58 -8.75
N SER A 179 13.96 -17.72 -10.08
CA SER A 179 13.56 -18.96 -10.77
C SER A 179 14.37 -20.16 -10.31
N HIS A 180 15.66 -19.98 -10.08
CA HIS A 180 16.58 -21.03 -9.64
C HIS A 180 16.25 -21.65 -8.27
N LEU A 181 15.46 -20.96 -7.43
CA LEU A 181 15.00 -21.48 -6.14
C LEU A 181 13.56 -21.99 -6.18
N LEU A 182 12.74 -21.45 -7.08
CA LEU A 182 11.29 -21.64 -7.04
C LEU A 182 10.74 -22.52 -8.17
N ASP A 183 11.43 -22.63 -9.33
CA ASP A 183 10.89 -23.34 -10.50
C ASP A 183 10.75 -24.86 -10.30
N THR A 184 11.47 -25.42 -9.33
CA THR A 184 11.34 -26.84 -8.94
C THR A 184 10.14 -27.12 -8.03
N ILE A 185 9.51 -26.06 -7.49
CA ILE A 185 8.36 -26.17 -6.61
C ILE A 185 7.09 -26.10 -7.47
N PRO A 186 6.15 -27.07 -7.38
CA PRO A 186 4.89 -26.99 -8.08
C PRO A 186 4.13 -25.68 -7.73
N MET A 187 3.55 -25.01 -8.72
CA MET A 187 2.86 -23.71 -8.55
C MET A 187 1.87 -23.71 -7.37
N ALA A 188 1.03 -24.73 -7.26
CA ALA A 188 0.06 -24.87 -6.18
C ALA A 188 0.67 -25.04 -4.77
N LYS A 189 1.99 -25.26 -4.67
CA LYS A 189 2.70 -25.40 -3.39
C LYS A 189 3.56 -24.18 -3.04
N LEU A 190 3.63 -23.18 -3.91
CA LEU A 190 4.43 -21.98 -3.66
C LEU A 190 3.93 -21.18 -2.44
N GLU A 191 2.63 -21.16 -2.19
CA GLU A 191 2.04 -20.51 -1.00
C GLU A 191 2.59 -21.10 0.31
N SER A 192 2.73 -22.40 0.39
CA SER A 192 3.23 -23.13 1.58
C SER A 192 4.75 -23.29 1.59
N ALA A 193 5.47 -22.79 0.60
CA ALA A 193 6.92 -22.89 0.53
C ALA A 193 7.60 -22.06 1.62
N THR A 194 8.72 -22.56 2.13
CA THR A 194 9.53 -21.87 3.14
C THR A 194 10.07 -20.53 2.66
N PHE A 195 10.09 -20.30 1.35
CA PHE A 195 10.53 -19.07 0.73
C PHE A 195 9.79 -17.83 1.26
N GLY A 196 8.49 -17.93 1.53
CA GLY A 196 7.70 -16.84 2.12
C GLY A 196 8.14 -16.43 3.53
N ARG A 197 8.90 -17.29 4.22
CA ARG A 197 9.46 -17.01 5.55
C ARG A 197 10.97 -16.75 5.54
N ASN A 198 11.66 -17.08 4.44
CA ASN A 198 13.09 -16.88 4.27
C ASN A 198 13.38 -16.44 2.82
N PRO A 199 12.94 -15.23 2.42
CA PRO A 199 13.05 -14.77 1.04
C PRO A 199 14.48 -14.44 0.64
N VAL A 200 14.79 -14.73 -0.64
CA VAL A 200 16.02 -14.32 -1.33
C VAL A 200 15.60 -13.33 -2.42
N GLY A 201 16.02 -12.09 -2.28
CA GLY A 201 15.69 -10.99 -3.20
C GLY A 201 16.93 -10.40 -3.87
N THR A 202 16.77 -9.19 -4.42
CA THR A 202 17.80 -8.43 -5.15
C THR A 202 17.99 -7.02 -4.62
N GLY A 203 17.19 -6.64 -3.60
CA GLY A 203 17.16 -5.31 -3.01
C GLY A 203 18.44 -4.93 -2.28
N ARG A 204 18.58 -3.65 -1.94
CA ARG A 204 19.73 -3.14 -1.16
C ARG A 204 19.71 -3.57 0.30
N PHE A 205 18.58 -4.15 0.77
CA PHE A 205 18.50 -4.92 2.01
C PHE A 205 18.21 -6.38 1.69
N ARG A 206 18.78 -7.28 2.50
CA ARG A 206 18.50 -8.72 2.45
C ARG A 206 17.87 -9.19 3.74
N PHE A 207 17.07 -10.23 3.64
CA PHE A 207 16.45 -10.88 4.80
C PHE A 207 17.52 -11.45 5.73
N ALA A 208 17.33 -11.31 7.04
CA ALA A 208 18.21 -11.85 8.06
C ALA A 208 17.52 -12.89 8.93
N ARG A 209 16.35 -12.56 9.51
CA ARG A 209 15.58 -13.49 10.33
C ARG A 209 14.14 -13.05 10.53
N TRP A 210 13.31 -13.98 10.90
CA TRP A 210 11.94 -13.79 11.32
C TRP A 210 11.66 -14.59 12.58
N GLU A 211 11.40 -13.92 13.68
CA GLU A 211 10.96 -14.49 14.96
C GLU A 211 9.45 -14.24 15.09
N PRO A 212 8.59 -15.25 14.87
CA PRO A 212 7.14 -15.06 14.85
C PRO A 212 6.60 -14.38 16.10
N GLY A 213 5.72 -13.40 15.91
CA GLY A 213 5.13 -12.61 16.99
C GLY A 213 6.08 -11.63 17.69
N GLN A 214 7.36 -11.59 17.30
CA GLN A 214 8.36 -10.75 17.95
C GLN A 214 8.97 -9.72 16.99
N ARG A 215 9.63 -10.19 15.93
CA ARG A 215 10.34 -9.30 14.99
C ARG A 215 10.67 -9.94 13.65
N ILE A 216 10.82 -9.06 12.66
CA ILE A 216 11.42 -9.37 11.37
C ILE A 216 12.62 -8.44 11.18
N GLU A 217 13.74 -9.00 10.74
CA GLU A 217 14.99 -8.26 10.58
C GLU A 217 15.51 -8.39 9.16
N ILE A 218 15.92 -7.25 8.61
CA ILE A 218 16.68 -7.15 7.37
C ILE A 218 17.98 -6.41 7.60
N ILE A 219 18.99 -6.73 6.81
CA ILE A 219 20.32 -6.12 6.90
C ILE A 219 20.78 -5.63 5.52
N ALA A 220 21.65 -4.62 5.51
CA ALA A 220 22.21 -4.11 4.27
C ALA A 220 22.91 -5.22 3.46
N ASP A 221 22.61 -5.31 2.19
CA ASP A 221 23.39 -6.10 1.24
C ASP A 221 24.61 -5.29 0.79
N THR A 222 25.79 -5.69 1.27
CA THR A 222 27.05 -5.00 0.96
C THR A 222 27.58 -5.29 -0.44
N ALA A 223 27.04 -6.30 -1.11
CA ALA A 223 27.44 -6.72 -2.46
C ALA A 223 26.49 -6.22 -3.55
N ASN A 224 25.46 -5.43 -3.19
CA ASN A 224 24.46 -4.94 -4.15
C ASN A 224 25.07 -4.05 -5.22
N SER A 225 24.75 -4.31 -6.51
CA SER A 225 25.32 -3.58 -7.66
C SER A 225 25.01 -2.07 -7.65
N ARG A 226 23.91 -1.66 -7.01
CA ARG A 226 23.52 -0.25 -6.83
C ARG A 226 24.11 0.39 -5.56
N GLY A 227 25.06 -0.27 -4.90
CA GLY A 227 25.63 0.10 -3.62
C GLY A 227 24.77 -0.33 -2.44
N ARG A 228 25.38 -0.50 -1.28
CA ARG A 228 24.71 -0.94 -0.05
C ARG A 228 23.69 0.09 0.43
N ALA A 229 22.71 -0.34 1.23
CA ALA A 229 21.86 0.55 2.00
C ALA A 229 22.68 1.35 3.03
N LYS A 230 22.23 2.57 3.36
CA LYS A 230 22.91 3.45 4.32
C LYS A 230 22.82 2.90 5.74
N LEU A 231 21.65 2.42 6.16
CA LEU A 231 21.48 1.71 7.44
C LEU A 231 22.10 0.31 7.34
N ASP A 232 22.64 -0.17 8.46
CA ASP A 232 23.09 -1.56 8.57
C ASP A 232 21.92 -2.52 8.70
N ARG A 233 20.88 -2.09 9.45
CA ARG A 233 19.80 -2.97 9.89
C ARG A 233 18.49 -2.23 10.02
N VAL A 234 17.40 -2.90 9.65
CA VAL A 234 16.03 -2.46 9.98
C VAL A 234 15.30 -3.62 10.64
N ILE A 235 14.64 -3.34 11.76
CA ILE A 235 13.91 -4.33 12.56
C ILE A 235 12.45 -3.90 12.65
N TRP A 236 11.54 -4.72 12.15
CA TRP A 236 10.11 -4.59 12.44
C TRP A 236 9.81 -5.28 13.76
N SER A 237 9.63 -4.49 14.83
CA SER A 237 9.26 -4.97 16.17
C SER A 237 7.74 -5.11 16.24
N ILE A 238 7.26 -6.32 16.34
CA ILE A 238 5.84 -6.64 16.38
C ILE A 238 5.30 -6.32 17.77
N ALA A 239 4.19 -5.61 17.83
CA ALA A 239 3.44 -5.30 19.04
C ALA A 239 2.05 -5.94 18.94
N PRO A 240 1.39 -6.25 20.08
CA PRO A 240 0.09 -6.91 20.06
C PRO A 240 -1.03 -6.05 19.48
N ASP A 241 -0.85 -4.71 19.51
CA ASP A 241 -1.81 -3.75 18.99
C ASP A 241 -1.17 -2.38 18.72
N PHE A 242 -1.96 -1.44 18.22
CA PHE A 242 -1.52 -0.08 17.94
C PHE A 242 -1.12 0.70 19.21
N GLY A 243 -1.81 0.50 20.32
CA GLY A 243 -1.48 1.16 21.61
C GLY A 243 -0.11 0.74 22.10
N ALA A 244 0.19 -0.56 22.08
CA ALA A 244 1.50 -1.09 22.44
C ALA A 244 2.60 -0.60 21.48
N SER A 245 2.33 -0.49 20.17
CA SER A 245 3.25 0.12 19.22
C SER A 245 3.58 1.57 19.59
N THR A 246 2.56 2.33 19.97
CA THR A 246 2.71 3.74 20.39
C THR A 246 3.55 3.86 21.67
N VAL A 247 3.32 2.97 22.65
CA VAL A 247 4.12 2.93 23.89
C VAL A 247 5.60 2.67 23.59
N LYS A 248 5.92 1.69 22.72
CA LYS A 248 7.31 1.44 22.30
C LYS A 248 7.98 2.66 21.68
N LEU A 249 7.25 3.42 20.85
CA LEU A 249 7.78 4.64 20.24
C LEU A 249 8.13 5.70 21.30
N PHE A 250 7.18 5.99 22.21
CA PHE A 250 7.38 7.03 23.23
C PHE A 250 8.39 6.63 24.32
N ALA A 251 8.57 5.34 24.58
CA ALA A 251 9.62 4.81 25.45
C ALA A 251 11.03 4.86 24.81
N GLY A 252 11.13 5.16 23.49
CA GLY A 252 12.40 5.14 22.77
C GLY A 252 12.89 3.73 22.39
N GLU A 253 12.05 2.71 22.60
CA GLU A 253 12.33 1.32 22.18
C GLU A 253 12.19 1.15 20.66
N ALA A 254 11.36 1.98 20.01
CA ALA A 254 11.21 2.07 18.56
C ALA A 254 11.57 3.47 18.06
N ASP A 255 11.99 3.53 16.79
CA ASP A 255 12.39 4.76 16.11
C ASP A 255 11.33 5.30 15.17
N PHE A 256 10.45 4.43 14.69
CA PHE A 256 9.51 4.75 13.63
C PHE A 256 8.16 4.08 13.88
N LEU A 257 7.09 4.87 13.72
CA LEU A 257 5.71 4.40 13.68
C LEU A 257 5.08 4.85 12.36
N GLU A 258 4.59 3.87 11.59
CA GLU A 258 4.14 4.01 10.20
C GLU A 258 2.90 4.90 10.03
N GLN A 259 2.04 4.96 11.05
CA GLN A 259 0.80 5.71 11.01
C GLN A 259 0.49 6.31 12.38
N LEU A 260 0.36 7.63 12.44
CA LEU A 260 -0.12 8.33 13.63
C LEU A 260 -1.64 8.49 13.58
N ARG A 261 -2.25 8.44 14.76
CA ARG A 261 -3.66 8.82 14.96
C ARG A 261 -3.75 10.22 15.54
N PRO A 262 -4.90 10.92 15.43
CA PRO A 262 -5.07 12.27 15.94
C PRO A 262 -4.67 12.42 17.42
N GLU A 263 -5.02 11.43 18.25
CA GLU A 263 -4.69 11.41 19.68
C GLU A 263 -3.19 11.38 19.99
N ASN A 264 -2.34 10.97 19.05
CA ASN A 264 -0.89 10.90 19.24
C ASN A 264 -0.14 12.17 18.81
N LEU A 265 -0.77 13.08 18.07
CA LEU A 265 -0.09 14.22 17.46
C LEU A 265 0.51 15.16 18.50
N ALA A 266 -0.24 15.50 19.54
CA ALA A 266 0.22 16.38 20.61
C ALA A 266 1.40 15.77 21.37
N GLN A 267 1.38 14.46 21.63
CA GLN A 267 2.44 13.76 22.32
C GLN A 267 3.72 13.69 21.48
N VAL A 268 3.61 13.42 20.16
CA VAL A 268 4.78 13.46 19.25
C VAL A 268 5.37 14.87 19.21
N ALA A 269 4.53 15.91 19.12
CA ALA A 269 4.98 17.30 19.09
C ALA A 269 5.72 17.71 20.37
N SER A 270 5.32 17.18 21.53
CA SER A 270 5.94 17.46 22.84
C SER A 270 7.13 16.55 23.17
N THR A 271 7.41 15.52 22.36
CA THR A 271 8.54 14.60 22.58
C THR A 271 9.78 15.10 21.81
N PRO A 272 10.83 15.62 22.48
CA PRO A 272 11.96 16.27 21.79
C PRO A 272 12.72 15.37 20.81
N SER A 273 12.77 14.06 21.08
CA SER A 273 13.46 13.07 20.24
C SER A 273 12.69 12.71 18.95
N LEU A 274 11.39 13.05 18.87
CA LEU A 274 10.54 12.68 17.76
C LEU A 274 10.24 13.87 16.82
N ARG A 275 9.96 13.56 15.59
CA ARG A 275 9.33 14.46 14.62
C ARG A 275 8.25 13.74 13.82
N MET A 276 7.28 14.48 13.39
CA MET A 276 6.27 14.02 12.45
C MET A 276 6.74 14.31 11.02
N ILE A 277 6.50 13.37 10.11
CA ILE A 277 6.60 13.61 8.66
C ILE A 277 5.22 13.39 8.07
N ASP A 278 4.73 14.35 7.31
CA ASP A 278 3.47 14.23 6.59
C ASP A 278 3.59 13.16 5.49
N ASN A 279 2.63 12.24 5.47
CA ASN A 279 2.52 11.22 4.45
C ASN A 279 1.08 11.21 3.91
N ARG A 280 0.94 11.49 2.61
CA ARG A 280 -0.33 11.48 1.90
C ARG A 280 -0.54 10.10 1.29
N ALA A 281 -0.91 9.13 2.11
CA ALA A 281 -1.22 7.80 1.61
C ALA A 281 -2.34 7.84 0.55
N LEU A 282 -2.22 7.01 -0.47
CA LEU A 282 -3.24 6.86 -1.50
C LEU A 282 -4.42 6.07 -0.92
N SER A 283 -5.36 6.76 -0.27
CA SER A 283 -6.55 6.10 0.28
C SER A 283 -7.77 7.02 0.24
N TYR A 284 -8.95 6.43 0.08
CA TYR A 284 -10.22 7.13 0.25
C TYR A 284 -11.24 6.22 0.94
N GLY A 285 -12.14 6.84 1.71
CA GLY A 285 -13.24 6.15 2.40
C GLY A 285 -14.60 6.60 1.88
N PHE A 286 -15.57 5.70 1.92
CA PHE A 286 -16.89 5.91 1.36
C PHE A 286 -17.97 5.13 2.11
N LEU A 287 -19.22 5.56 1.94
CA LEU A 287 -20.41 4.78 2.25
C LEU A 287 -20.98 4.23 0.94
N GLY A 288 -20.79 2.95 0.69
CA GLY A 288 -21.28 2.26 -0.51
C GLY A 288 -22.69 1.72 -0.31
N PHE A 289 -23.52 1.79 -1.34
CA PHE A 289 -24.88 1.26 -1.36
C PHE A 289 -24.96 -0.02 -2.18
N ASN A 290 -25.76 -1.00 -1.76
CA ASN A 290 -26.11 -2.14 -2.60
C ASN A 290 -27.26 -1.74 -3.54
N LEU A 291 -26.99 -1.65 -4.84
CA LEU A 291 -27.97 -1.18 -5.81
C LEU A 291 -28.91 -2.29 -6.31
N ARG A 292 -28.65 -3.53 -5.90
CA ARG A 292 -29.48 -4.69 -6.23
C ARG A 292 -30.12 -5.25 -4.96
N ASP A 293 -31.26 -5.92 -5.11
CA ASP A 293 -31.90 -6.61 -3.99
C ASP A 293 -30.99 -7.73 -3.47
N SER A 294 -30.77 -7.82 -2.16
CA SER A 294 -29.87 -8.80 -1.55
C SER A 294 -30.40 -10.25 -1.68
N LYS A 295 -31.72 -10.43 -1.87
CA LYS A 295 -32.36 -11.74 -2.02
C LYS A 295 -32.58 -12.13 -3.49
N ASP A 296 -32.82 -11.14 -4.36
CA ASP A 296 -33.02 -11.33 -5.80
C ASP A 296 -32.21 -10.30 -6.57
N GLN A 297 -30.97 -10.63 -6.86
CA GLN A 297 -30.00 -9.74 -7.50
C GLN A 297 -30.35 -9.32 -8.93
N SER A 298 -31.38 -9.93 -9.53
CA SER A 298 -31.93 -9.49 -10.83
C SER A 298 -32.77 -8.22 -10.69
N ARG A 299 -33.19 -7.87 -9.46
CA ARG A 299 -34.04 -6.70 -9.17
C ARG A 299 -33.23 -5.53 -8.62
N PRO A 300 -33.60 -4.28 -8.97
CA PRO A 300 -33.09 -3.12 -8.27
C PRO A 300 -33.42 -3.18 -6.77
N ASN A 301 -32.52 -2.67 -5.94
CA ASN A 301 -32.78 -2.48 -4.52
C ASN A 301 -33.98 -1.55 -4.32
N ALA A 302 -34.90 -1.89 -3.44
CA ALA A 302 -36.13 -1.12 -3.21
C ALA A 302 -35.88 0.32 -2.73
N LEU A 303 -34.76 0.56 -2.02
CA LEU A 303 -34.32 1.86 -1.52
C LEU A 303 -33.34 2.51 -2.51
N PHE A 304 -32.23 1.82 -2.79
CA PHE A 304 -31.09 2.40 -3.52
C PHE A 304 -31.15 2.20 -5.05
N GLY A 305 -32.14 1.50 -5.57
CA GLY A 305 -32.38 1.43 -7.01
C GLY A 305 -32.76 2.77 -7.64
N ASP A 306 -33.39 3.67 -6.86
CA ASP A 306 -33.75 5.03 -7.31
C ASP A 306 -32.60 6.01 -7.09
N ALA A 307 -32.08 6.59 -8.17
CA ALA A 307 -30.98 7.56 -8.09
C ALA A 307 -31.33 8.81 -7.25
N ARG A 308 -32.61 9.21 -7.19
CA ARG A 308 -33.05 10.34 -6.37
C ARG A 308 -32.83 10.09 -4.88
N VAL A 309 -33.06 8.83 -4.43
CA VAL A 309 -32.79 8.44 -3.04
C VAL A 309 -31.28 8.49 -2.75
N ARG A 310 -30.46 7.92 -3.62
CA ARG A 310 -29.00 7.93 -3.44
C ARG A 310 -28.43 9.34 -3.42
N ARG A 311 -28.88 10.21 -4.34
CA ARG A 311 -28.51 11.63 -4.38
C ARG A 311 -28.95 12.37 -3.11
N ALA A 312 -30.17 12.10 -2.61
CA ALA A 312 -30.65 12.66 -1.37
C ALA A 312 -29.74 12.26 -0.18
N LEU A 313 -29.38 10.97 -0.10
CA LEU A 313 -28.49 10.48 0.95
C LEU A 313 -27.09 11.10 0.84
N HIS A 314 -26.58 11.31 -0.37
CA HIS A 314 -25.29 11.99 -0.58
C HIS A 314 -25.35 13.47 -0.15
N MET A 315 -26.41 14.19 -0.55
CA MET A 315 -26.58 15.62 -0.25
C MET A 315 -26.97 15.91 1.21
N ALA A 316 -27.46 14.90 1.93
CA ALA A 316 -27.77 15.03 3.37
C ALA A 316 -26.53 15.00 4.27
N VAL A 317 -25.35 14.65 3.73
CA VAL A 317 -24.14 14.44 4.52
C VAL A 317 -23.23 15.67 4.48
N ASP A 318 -23.10 16.35 5.64
CA ASP A 318 -22.05 17.37 5.87
C ASP A 318 -20.69 16.68 6.05
N ARG A 319 -20.05 16.38 4.91
CA ARG A 319 -18.79 15.64 4.86
C ARG A 319 -17.64 16.38 5.53
N GLU A 320 -17.61 17.71 5.44
CA GLU A 320 -16.57 18.51 6.09
C GLU A 320 -16.66 18.43 7.62
N ARG A 321 -17.89 18.53 8.16
CA ARG A 321 -18.11 18.35 9.59
C ARG A 321 -17.74 16.96 10.05
N LEU A 322 -18.05 15.91 9.26
CA LEU A 322 -17.69 14.54 9.56
C LEU A 322 -16.17 14.36 9.61
N VAL A 323 -15.46 14.84 8.59
CA VAL A 323 -13.98 14.75 8.53
C VAL A 323 -13.35 15.45 9.73
N ARG A 324 -13.78 16.68 10.05
CA ARG A 324 -13.26 17.41 11.22
C ARG A 324 -13.47 16.64 12.53
N ASN A 325 -14.66 16.04 12.70
CA ASN A 325 -15.00 15.33 13.94
C ASN A 325 -14.28 13.99 14.12
N VAL A 326 -13.88 13.32 13.03
CA VAL A 326 -13.28 11.99 13.07
C VAL A 326 -11.76 12.03 12.91
N PHE A 327 -11.26 12.86 12.00
CA PHE A 327 -9.84 12.91 11.64
C PHE A 327 -9.14 14.21 11.99
N ASP A 328 -9.91 15.25 12.42
CA ASP A 328 -9.36 16.59 12.69
C ASP A 328 -8.52 17.09 11.49
N SER A 329 -7.27 17.47 11.73
CA SER A 329 -6.33 17.94 10.71
C SER A 329 -5.76 16.82 9.80
N LEU A 330 -6.00 15.55 10.14
CA LEU A 330 -5.52 14.39 9.38
C LEU A 330 -6.48 13.92 8.29
N GLY A 331 -7.58 14.62 8.06
CA GLY A 331 -8.55 14.25 7.04
C GLY A 331 -8.86 15.38 6.08
N MET A 332 -9.32 15.02 4.90
CA MET A 332 -9.99 15.90 3.94
C MET A 332 -11.15 15.16 3.30
N VAL A 333 -12.12 15.90 2.77
CA VAL A 333 -13.26 15.29 2.07
C VAL A 333 -12.76 14.63 0.79
N ALA A 334 -13.13 13.37 0.56
CA ALA A 334 -12.86 12.69 -0.72
C ALA A 334 -13.69 13.32 -1.84
N LEU A 335 -13.10 13.55 -3.00
CA LEU A 335 -13.80 14.18 -4.14
C LEU A 335 -14.51 13.15 -5.02
N ALA A 336 -13.95 11.96 -5.14
CA ALA A 336 -14.38 10.94 -6.08
C ALA A 336 -13.91 9.56 -5.56
N PRO A 337 -14.18 8.46 -6.24
CA PRO A 337 -13.63 7.13 -5.91
C PRO A 337 -12.12 7.01 -6.20
N ALA A 338 -11.37 8.06 -5.94
CA ALA A 338 -9.92 8.10 -6.10
C ALA A 338 -9.30 9.15 -5.17
N PRO A 339 -8.08 8.91 -4.65
CA PRO A 339 -7.33 9.95 -3.94
C PRO A 339 -7.02 11.14 -4.86
N ARG A 340 -7.08 12.37 -4.32
CA ARG A 340 -6.79 13.61 -5.07
C ARG A 340 -5.45 13.58 -5.80
N ALA A 341 -4.44 12.93 -5.20
CA ALA A 341 -3.12 12.81 -5.80
C ALA A 341 -3.12 12.07 -7.14
N LEU A 342 -4.13 11.25 -7.42
CA LEU A 342 -4.28 10.50 -8.67
C LEU A 342 -5.30 11.13 -9.63
N ILE A 343 -6.10 12.10 -9.19
CA ILE A 343 -7.11 12.76 -10.04
C ILE A 343 -6.40 13.78 -10.94
N PRO A 344 -6.47 13.63 -12.28
CA PRO A 344 -5.71 14.50 -13.19
C PRO A 344 -6.10 15.97 -13.16
N ASP A 345 -7.39 16.27 -12.86
CA ASP A 345 -7.92 17.62 -12.72
C ASP A 345 -9.09 17.62 -11.75
N THR A 346 -8.85 18.07 -10.52
CA THR A 346 -9.85 18.12 -9.46
C THR A 346 -10.88 19.25 -9.64
N ALA A 347 -10.63 20.21 -10.51
CA ALA A 347 -11.54 21.33 -10.80
C ALA A 347 -12.51 21.04 -11.96
N ALA A 348 -12.25 19.95 -12.72
CA ALA A 348 -12.99 19.66 -13.95
C ALA A 348 -14.35 18.96 -13.73
N PHE A 349 -14.71 18.62 -12.49
CA PHE A 349 -16.01 18.07 -12.13
C PHE A 349 -16.47 18.65 -10.78
N LYS A 350 -17.77 18.54 -10.50
CA LYS A 350 -18.39 19.09 -9.28
C LYS A 350 -19.12 17.99 -8.53
N GLN A 351 -18.78 17.83 -7.25
CA GLN A 351 -19.52 16.95 -6.36
C GLN A 351 -20.92 17.47 -6.07
N LEU A 352 -21.85 16.53 -5.81
CA LEU A 352 -23.13 16.85 -5.19
C LEU A 352 -22.91 17.63 -3.88
N PRO A 353 -23.50 18.83 -3.73
CA PRO A 353 -23.27 19.67 -2.56
C PRO A 353 -23.98 19.09 -1.32
N TYR A 354 -23.57 19.54 -0.14
CA TYR A 354 -24.37 19.37 1.07
C TYR A 354 -25.57 20.32 1.03
N ASP A 355 -26.77 19.76 0.95
CA ASP A 355 -28.05 20.54 0.93
C ASP A 355 -29.20 19.66 1.46
N VAL A 356 -29.54 19.88 2.73
CA VAL A 356 -30.61 19.14 3.42
C VAL A 356 -32.01 19.45 2.81
N ALA A 357 -32.23 20.65 2.31
CA ALA A 357 -33.50 21.02 1.74
C ALA A 357 -33.75 20.31 0.41
N VAL A 358 -32.74 20.30 -0.47
CA VAL A 358 -32.79 19.57 -1.73
C VAL A 358 -32.85 18.06 -1.47
N ALA A 359 -32.14 17.54 -0.48
CA ALA A 359 -32.20 16.11 -0.10
C ALA A 359 -33.63 15.70 0.27
N LYS A 360 -34.32 16.47 1.11
CA LYS A 360 -35.72 16.24 1.46
C LYS A 360 -36.65 16.29 0.24
N ALA A 361 -36.47 17.29 -0.62
CA ALA A 361 -37.29 17.44 -1.85
C ALA A 361 -37.10 16.26 -2.82
N LEU A 362 -35.87 15.72 -2.92
CA LEU A 362 -35.58 14.52 -3.72
C LEU A 362 -36.32 13.29 -3.16
N LEU A 363 -36.35 13.11 -1.83
CA LEU A 363 -37.08 12.01 -1.20
C LEU A 363 -38.59 12.17 -1.40
N ASP A 364 -39.14 13.41 -1.27
CA ASP A 364 -40.53 13.69 -1.56
C ASP A 364 -40.91 13.36 -3.00
N SER A 365 -40.05 13.73 -3.97
CA SER A 365 -40.25 13.44 -5.39
C SER A 365 -40.14 11.94 -5.71
N ALA A 366 -39.40 11.19 -4.90
CA ALA A 366 -39.30 9.73 -5.01
C ALA A 366 -40.43 8.99 -4.30
N GLY A 367 -41.39 9.73 -3.70
CA GLY A 367 -42.55 9.19 -3.03
C GLY A 367 -42.35 8.76 -1.59
N TRP A 368 -41.21 9.12 -0.99
CA TRP A 368 -40.91 8.83 0.41
C TRP A 368 -41.38 9.97 1.30
N ARG A 369 -42.38 9.73 2.16
CA ARG A 369 -42.99 10.70 3.08
C ARG A 369 -43.21 10.07 4.43
N ASP A 370 -43.12 10.85 5.49
CA ASP A 370 -43.54 10.44 6.85
C ASP A 370 -45.07 10.47 6.91
N SER A 371 -45.71 9.32 6.67
CA SER A 371 -47.17 9.25 6.54
C SER A 371 -47.88 8.95 7.86
N ASP A 372 -47.17 8.42 8.85
CA ASP A 372 -47.69 8.08 10.18
C ASP A 372 -47.13 8.98 11.31
N ASN A 373 -46.27 9.93 10.97
CA ASN A 373 -45.65 10.93 11.87
C ASN A 373 -44.74 10.28 12.94
N ASP A 374 -44.08 9.14 12.63
CA ASP A 374 -43.12 8.50 13.52
C ASP A 374 -41.70 9.11 13.38
N GLY A 375 -41.52 10.04 12.44
CA GLY A 375 -40.24 10.70 12.13
C GLY A 375 -39.38 9.94 11.11
N VAL A 376 -39.83 8.80 10.58
CA VAL A 376 -39.19 8.03 9.51
C VAL A 376 -40.08 8.09 8.26
N ARG A 377 -39.49 8.42 7.13
CA ARG A 377 -40.21 8.40 5.85
C ARG A 377 -40.56 6.98 5.45
N ASP A 378 -41.75 6.81 4.89
CA ASP A 378 -42.22 5.55 4.35
C ASP A 378 -42.71 5.68 2.91
N ARG A 379 -42.84 4.56 2.21
CA ARG A 379 -43.47 4.45 0.90
C ARG A 379 -44.21 3.12 0.81
N ASN A 380 -45.53 3.19 0.64
CA ASN A 380 -46.42 2.01 0.63
C ASN A 380 -46.30 1.16 1.91
N GLY A 381 -46.16 1.79 3.06
CA GLY A 381 -46.00 1.13 4.37
C GLY A 381 -44.62 0.52 4.62
N VAL A 382 -43.63 0.75 3.72
CA VAL A 382 -42.25 0.30 3.91
C VAL A 382 -41.42 1.50 4.38
N PRO A 383 -40.80 1.45 5.57
CA PRO A 383 -39.99 2.55 6.08
C PRO A 383 -38.71 2.74 5.27
N LEU A 384 -38.21 3.96 5.15
CA LEU A 384 -36.90 4.29 4.59
C LEU A 384 -35.84 4.02 5.66
N ALA A 385 -35.53 2.72 5.81
CA ALA A 385 -34.65 2.21 6.85
C ALA A 385 -33.67 1.22 6.27
N PHE A 386 -32.39 1.29 6.69
CA PHE A 386 -31.32 0.38 6.25
C PHE A 386 -30.23 0.24 7.30
N SER A 387 -29.45 -0.84 7.18
CA SER A 387 -28.25 -1.09 7.98
C SER A 387 -26.99 -0.55 7.30
N ILE A 388 -26.02 -0.11 8.11
CA ILE A 388 -24.67 0.25 7.66
C ILE A 388 -23.68 -0.75 8.26
N LEU A 389 -23.09 -1.62 7.45
CA LEU A 389 -22.08 -2.57 7.92
C LEU A 389 -20.74 -1.88 8.16
N ILE A 390 -20.09 -2.22 9.28
CA ILE A 390 -18.85 -1.61 9.75
C ILE A 390 -17.92 -2.71 10.25
N PRO A 391 -16.63 -2.75 9.82
CA PRO A 391 -15.67 -3.70 10.39
C PRO A 391 -15.28 -3.29 11.81
N SER A 392 -15.22 -4.25 12.72
CA SER A 392 -14.89 -4.03 14.14
C SER A 392 -13.49 -3.45 14.37
N SER A 393 -12.55 -3.69 13.45
CA SER A 393 -11.19 -3.14 13.51
C SER A 393 -11.08 -1.64 13.26
N SER A 394 -12.13 -0.99 12.71
CA SER A 394 -12.05 0.41 12.29
C SER A 394 -12.84 1.34 13.21
N THR A 395 -12.19 1.89 14.22
CA THR A 395 -12.77 2.89 15.13
C THR A 395 -13.26 4.15 14.39
N SER A 396 -12.54 4.59 13.34
CA SER A 396 -12.94 5.75 12.55
C SER A 396 -14.25 5.50 11.81
N ARG A 397 -14.45 4.34 11.19
CA ARG A 397 -15.71 3.99 10.51
C ARG A 397 -16.87 3.86 11.50
N GLN A 398 -16.62 3.34 12.72
CA GLN A 398 -17.63 3.31 13.76
C GLN A 398 -18.09 4.71 14.14
N ARG A 399 -17.16 5.67 14.32
CA ARG A 399 -17.48 7.08 14.57
C ARG A 399 -18.26 7.71 13.40
N TYR A 400 -17.83 7.44 12.15
CA TYR A 400 -18.56 7.89 10.96
C TYR A 400 -20.00 7.38 10.94
N ALA A 401 -20.24 6.12 11.24
CA ALA A 401 -21.57 5.52 11.20
C ALA A 401 -22.56 6.19 12.19
N VAL A 402 -22.09 6.50 13.40
CA VAL A 402 -22.90 7.22 14.40
C VAL A 402 -23.27 8.62 13.92
N LEU A 403 -22.32 9.35 13.34
CA LEU A 403 -22.57 10.70 12.82
C LEU A 403 -23.46 10.68 11.57
N LEU A 404 -23.32 9.69 10.69
CA LEU A 404 -24.20 9.47 9.54
C LEU A 404 -25.62 9.16 9.98
N GLN A 405 -25.81 8.32 11.00
CA GLN A 405 -27.12 8.03 11.59
C GLN A 405 -27.82 9.31 12.04
N GLU A 406 -27.11 10.22 12.72
CA GLU A 406 -27.66 11.53 13.14
C GLU A 406 -28.11 12.37 11.94
N GLN A 407 -27.26 12.49 10.92
CA GLN A 407 -27.55 13.32 9.75
C GLN A 407 -28.68 12.75 8.89
N TYR A 408 -28.77 11.44 8.73
CA TYR A 408 -29.86 10.78 8.03
C TYR A 408 -31.20 10.90 8.75
N ARG A 409 -31.18 10.83 10.09
CA ARG A 409 -32.38 11.09 10.89
C ARG A 409 -32.94 12.47 10.64
N ALA A 410 -32.12 13.50 10.40
CA ALA A 410 -32.56 14.86 10.11
C ALA A 410 -33.36 15.01 8.80
N ILE A 411 -33.29 14.01 7.92
CA ILE A 411 -34.09 13.98 6.68
C ILE A 411 -35.16 12.87 6.69
N GLY A 412 -35.42 12.26 7.87
CA GLY A 412 -36.45 11.22 8.04
C GLY A 412 -35.99 9.83 7.55
N VAL A 413 -34.69 9.52 7.63
CA VAL A 413 -34.13 8.22 7.23
C VAL A 413 -33.53 7.51 8.44
N LYS A 414 -33.91 6.24 8.63
CA LYS A 414 -33.41 5.39 9.71
C LYS A 414 -32.22 4.56 9.25
N ALA A 415 -31.01 5.07 9.46
CA ALA A 415 -29.79 4.32 9.23
C ALA A 415 -29.30 3.68 10.54
N THR A 416 -29.03 2.37 10.55
CA THR A 416 -28.66 1.62 11.76
C THR A 416 -27.23 1.08 11.63
N PRO A 417 -26.24 1.58 12.41
CA PRO A 417 -24.90 1.02 12.46
C PRO A 417 -24.90 -0.44 12.91
N GLN A 418 -24.21 -1.29 12.18
CA GLN A 418 -24.03 -2.71 12.48
C GLN A 418 -22.55 -3.07 12.41
N VAL A 419 -21.93 -3.26 13.58
CA VAL A 419 -20.52 -3.64 13.69
C VAL A 419 -20.40 -5.16 13.58
N LEU A 420 -19.57 -5.63 12.64
CA LEU A 420 -19.26 -7.04 12.42
C LEU A 420 -17.78 -7.30 12.68
N GLU A 421 -17.45 -8.53 13.07
CA GLU A 421 -16.07 -9.00 13.04
C GLU A 421 -15.53 -8.92 11.59
N ASN A 422 -14.21 -8.75 11.42
CA ASN A 422 -13.63 -8.42 10.11
C ASN A 422 -13.93 -9.44 9.01
N ASN A 423 -13.82 -10.73 9.31
CA ASN A 423 -14.10 -11.78 8.32
C ASN A 423 -15.60 -11.81 7.98
N ALA A 424 -16.47 -11.71 8.98
CA ALA A 424 -17.92 -11.63 8.77
C ALA A 424 -18.32 -10.38 7.99
N TRP A 425 -17.63 -9.25 8.19
CA TRP A 425 -17.84 -8.05 7.40
C TRP A 425 -17.41 -8.25 5.96
N SER A 426 -16.22 -8.83 5.73
CA SER A 426 -15.71 -9.13 4.37
C SER A 426 -16.65 -10.08 3.64
N ASP A 427 -17.00 -11.20 4.27
CA ASP A 427 -17.91 -12.19 3.69
C ASP A 427 -19.29 -11.60 3.32
N ALA A 428 -19.83 -10.72 4.16
CA ALA A 428 -21.09 -10.03 3.88
C ALA A 428 -20.96 -9.06 2.68
N VAL A 429 -19.84 -8.33 2.58
CA VAL A 429 -19.58 -7.41 1.46
C VAL A 429 -19.35 -8.19 0.16
N ASP A 430 -18.54 -9.25 0.20
CA ASP A 430 -18.18 -10.06 -0.98
C ASP A 430 -19.37 -10.88 -1.50
N SER A 431 -20.25 -11.35 -0.60
CA SER A 431 -21.50 -12.02 -0.96
C SER A 431 -22.66 -11.09 -1.28
N HIS A 432 -22.43 -9.76 -1.22
CA HIS A 432 -23.43 -8.70 -1.42
C HIS A 432 -24.63 -8.75 -0.44
N ALA A 433 -24.44 -9.34 0.75
CA ALA A 433 -25.45 -9.48 1.78
C ALA A 433 -25.49 -8.26 2.72
N PHE A 434 -25.74 -7.07 2.16
CA PHE A 434 -25.80 -5.80 2.90
C PHE A 434 -26.77 -4.81 2.24
N ASP A 435 -27.20 -3.79 3.01
CA ASP A 435 -27.90 -2.61 2.48
C ASP A 435 -26.88 -1.54 2.09
N ALA A 436 -26.06 -1.12 3.06
CA ALA A 436 -24.95 -0.18 2.87
C ALA A 436 -23.73 -0.62 3.71
N TYR A 437 -22.54 -0.20 3.32
CA TYR A 437 -21.31 -0.48 4.07
C TYR A 437 -20.33 0.67 4.07
N LEU A 438 -19.60 0.85 5.14
CA LEU A 438 -18.46 1.76 5.20
C LEU A 438 -17.20 1.05 4.72
N GLY A 439 -16.78 1.42 3.51
CA GLY A 439 -15.59 0.93 2.85
C GLY A 439 -14.44 1.95 2.87
N ALA A 440 -13.23 1.48 2.64
CA ALA A 440 -12.10 2.29 2.26
C ALA A 440 -11.24 1.50 1.25
N TRP A 441 -10.63 2.22 0.32
CA TRP A 441 -9.80 1.65 -0.71
C TRP A 441 -8.44 2.32 -0.74
N GLN A 442 -7.39 1.54 -0.94
CA GLN A 442 -6.02 2.01 -1.11
C GLN A 442 -5.53 1.57 -2.49
N PRO A 443 -5.74 2.40 -3.53
CA PRO A 443 -5.33 2.04 -4.89
C PRO A 443 -3.82 2.10 -5.04
N SER A 444 -3.31 1.29 -5.98
CA SER A 444 -1.98 1.50 -6.56
C SER A 444 -1.92 2.83 -7.32
N PRO A 445 -0.73 3.37 -7.64
CA PRO A 445 -0.62 4.51 -8.55
C PRO A 445 -1.41 4.29 -9.85
N GLY A 446 -2.01 5.36 -10.34
CA GLY A 446 -2.90 5.31 -11.51
C GLY A 446 -4.36 4.99 -11.16
N LEU A 447 -5.23 5.17 -12.15
CA LEU A 447 -6.68 5.08 -11.98
C LEU A 447 -7.28 3.76 -12.52
N VAL A 448 -6.43 2.82 -12.93
CA VAL A 448 -6.90 1.52 -13.46
C VAL A 448 -7.69 0.72 -12.44
N GLY A 449 -7.40 0.87 -11.16
CA GLY A 449 -8.14 0.22 -10.07
C GLY A 449 -9.64 0.53 -10.08
N LEU A 450 -10.07 1.63 -10.70
CA LEU A 450 -11.49 1.95 -10.86
C LEU A 450 -12.24 0.92 -11.72
N THR A 451 -11.57 0.24 -12.64
CA THR A 451 -12.17 -0.85 -13.41
C THR A 451 -12.49 -2.06 -12.55
N GLN A 452 -11.72 -2.27 -11.50
CA GLN A 452 -11.93 -3.35 -10.54
C GLN A 452 -13.05 -3.02 -9.53
N THR A 453 -13.09 -1.78 -9.06
CA THR A 453 -13.95 -1.39 -7.94
C THR A 453 -15.30 -0.81 -8.35
N TRP A 454 -15.37 -0.10 -9.48
CA TRP A 454 -16.55 0.68 -9.86
C TRP A 454 -17.07 0.42 -11.28
N ALA A 455 -16.31 -0.24 -12.17
CA ALA A 455 -16.89 -0.66 -13.46
C ALA A 455 -17.97 -1.72 -13.26
N SER A 456 -18.94 -1.79 -14.16
CA SER A 456 -20.10 -2.70 -14.08
C SER A 456 -19.71 -4.17 -13.90
N ARG A 457 -18.56 -4.59 -14.43
CA ARG A 457 -18.02 -5.96 -14.32
C ARG A 457 -16.80 -6.04 -13.41
N GLY A 458 -16.58 -5.05 -12.56
CA GLY A 458 -15.46 -5.03 -11.64
C GLY A 458 -15.56 -6.13 -10.59
N SER A 459 -14.47 -6.85 -10.35
CA SER A 459 -14.43 -7.98 -9.41
C SER A 459 -14.67 -7.57 -7.95
N SER A 460 -14.43 -6.30 -7.63
CA SER A 460 -14.64 -5.72 -6.30
C SER A 460 -15.78 -4.68 -6.27
N ASN A 461 -16.67 -4.71 -7.28
CA ASN A 461 -17.86 -3.85 -7.33
C ASN A 461 -18.94 -4.39 -6.39
N ALA A 462 -18.72 -4.26 -5.08
CA ALA A 462 -19.58 -4.82 -4.05
C ALA A 462 -21.01 -4.23 -4.09
N GLY A 463 -21.16 -2.96 -4.44
CA GLY A 463 -22.45 -2.27 -4.55
C GLY A 463 -23.24 -2.59 -5.80
N ARG A 464 -22.68 -3.37 -6.74
CA ARG A 464 -23.30 -3.72 -8.02
C ARG A 464 -23.76 -2.50 -8.83
N TYR A 465 -22.91 -1.49 -8.85
CA TYR A 465 -23.10 -0.33 -9.71
C TYR A 465 -22.93 -0.73 -11.17
N GLU A 466 -23.90 -0.38 -11.99
CA GLU A 466 -23.89 -0.64 -13.42
C GLU A 466 -24.18 0.66 -14.17
N SER A 467 -23.25 1.11 -14.99
CA SER A 467 -23.35 2.30 -15.83
C SER A 467 -22.55 2.12 -17.11
N PRO A 468 -23.19 1.75 -18.23
CA PRO A 468 -22.49 1.64 -19.52
C PRO A 468 -21.80 2.94 -19.95
N VAL A 469 -22.32 4.10 -19.52
CA VAL A 469 -21.73 5.42 -19.78
C VAL A 469 -20.42 5.57 -19.00
N PHE A 470 -20.42 5.21 -17.72
CA PHE A 470 -19.20 5.24 -16.89
C PHE A 470 -18.15 4.26 -17.42
N ASP A 471 -18.54 3.04 -17.75
CA ASP A 471 -17.63 2.04 -18.32
C ASP A 471 -16.97 2.52 -19.62
N ALA A 472 -17.75 3.11 -20.53
CA ALA A 472 -17.23 3.66 -21.77
C ALA A 472 -16.27 4.84 -21.56
N LEU A 473 -16.55 5.69 -20.56
CA LEU A 473 -15.67 6.80 -20.20
C LEU A 473 -14.37 6.30 -19.56
N LEU A 474 -14.43 5.27 -18.70
CA LEU A 474 -13.25 4.62 -18.14
C LEU A 474 -12.37 4.01 -19.24
N ASP A 475 -12.96 3.24 -20.16
CA ASP A 475 -12.21 2.62 -21.27
C ASP A 475 -11.56 3.70 -22.14
N SER A 476 -12.32 4.75 -22.48
CA SER A 476 -11.79 5.87 -23.26
C SER A 476 -10.62 6.57 -22.54
N ALA A 477 -10.75 6.81 -21.22
CA ALA A 477 -9.71 7.46 -20.44
C ALA A 477 -8.44 6.61 -20.38
N LEU A 478 -8.58 5.29 -20.18
CA LEU A 478 -7.47 4.34 -20.02
C LEU A 478 -6.76 3.99 -21.33
N THR A 479 -7.45 4.13 -22.49
CA THR A 479 -6.91 3.74 -23.80
C THR A 479 -6.44 4.90 -24.65
N THR A 480 -6.77 6.14 -24.28
CA THR A 480 -6.39 7.37 -25.02
C THR A 480 -4.95 7.75 -24.74
N PHE A 481 -4.13 7.84 -25.80
CA PHE A 481 -2.71 8.25 -25.70
C PHE A 481 -2.51 9.76 -25.56
N ASP A 482 -3.44 10.59 -26.01
CA ASP A 482 -3.38 12.04 -25.77
C ASP A 482 -3.73 12.36 -24.30
N PRO A 483 -2.80 12.87 -23.49
CA PRO A 483 -3.04 13.16 -22.07
C PRO A 483 -4.16 14.19 -21.86
N THR A 484 -4.35 15.12 -22.80
CA THR A 484 -5.40 16.14 -22.69
C THR A 484 -6.79 15.54 -22.93
N ALA A 485 -6.91 14.67 -23.91
CA ALA A 485 -8.16 13.95 -24.16
C ALA A 485 -8.46 12.94 -23.03
N SER A 486 -7.45 12.21 -22.56
CA SER A 486 -7.59 11.31 -21.40
C SER A 486 -8.11 12.05 -20.16
N ARG A 487 -7.52 13.22 -19.81
CA ARG A 487 -8.01 14.06 -18.69
C ARG A 487 -9.48 14.46 -18.83
N ARG A 488 -9.95 14.77 -20.04
CA ARG A 488 -11.36 15.08 -20.29
C ARG A 488 -12.27 13.88 -20.06
N TYR A 489 -11.84 12.69 -20.47
CA TYR A 489 -12.59 11.46 -20.18
C TYR A 489 -12.65 11.15 -18.69
N TRP A 490 -11.55 11.33 -17.96
CA TRP A 490 -11.52 11.18 -16.51
C TRP A 490 -12.48 12.14 -15.81
N ALA A 491 -12.47 13.43 -16.18
CA ALA A 491 -13.38 14.42 -15.61
C ALA A 491 -14.86 14.05 -15.81
N ARG A 492 -15.19 13.56 -17.01
CA ARG A 492 -16.55 13.10 -17.32
C ARG A 492 -16.91 11.81 -16.56
N ALA A 493 -15.95 10.89 -16.39
CA ALA A 493 -16.18 9.68 -15.62
C ALA A 493 -16.44 9.99 -14.15
N PHE A 494 -15.66 10.89 -13.55
CA PHE A 494 -15.89 11.32 -12.16
C PHE A 494 -17.19 12.08 -12.00
N GLN A 495 -17.58 12.92 -12.95
CA GLN A 495 -18.89 13.58 -12.92
C GLN A 495 -20.04 12.55 -13.02
N GLN A 496 -19.93 11.56 -13.94
CA GLN A 496 -20.95 10.55 -14.13
C GLN A 496 -21.18 9.72 -12.86
N ILE A 497 -20.11 9.25 -12.22
CA ILE A 497 -20.26 8.42 -11.01
C ILE A 497 -20.75 9.24 -9.81
N ASP A 498 -20.41 10.52 -9.74
CA ASP A 498 -20.96 11.41 -8.70
C ASP A 498 -22.45 11.67 -8.93
N ASP A 499 -22.85 11.92 -10.19
CA ASP A 499 -24.27 12.10 -10.57
C ASP A 499 -25.11 10.84 -10.34
N ASP A 500 -24.57 9.65 -10.57
CA ASP A 500 -25.24 8.37 -10.30
C ASP A 500 -25.27 8.04 -8.80
N ALA A 501 -24.39 8.63 -8.01
CA ALA A 501 -24.28 8.50 -6.56
C ALA A 501 -24.34 7.05 -6.03
N PRO A 502 -23.55 6.09 -6.54
CA PRO A 502 -23.56 4.72 -6.02
C PRO A 502 -22.98 4.64 -4.59
N ALA A 503 -22.31 5.69 -4.16
CA ALA A 503 -21.72 5.85 -2.83
C ALA A 503 -21.69 7.32 -2.41
N VAL A 504 -21.43 7.57 -1.14
CA VAL A 504 -21.04 8.89 -0.61
C VAL A 504 -19.54 8.90 -0.41
N TRP A 505 -18.82 9.74 -1.14
CA TRP A 505 -17.37 9.90 -0.98
C TRP A 505 -17.10 10.68 0.29
N LEU A 506 -16.52 10.05 1.31
CA LEU A 506 -16.48 10.61 2.66
C LEU A 506 -15.16 11.30 2.96
N TYR A 507 -14.04 10.60 2.85
CA TYR A 507 -12.77 11.12 3.31
C TYR A 507 -11.58 10.58 2.55
N GLU A 508 -10.51 11.37 2.51
CA GLU A 508 -9.14 10.95 2.30
C GLU A 508 -8.39 11.16 3.62
N GLN A 509 -7.64 10.14 4.05
CA GLN A 509 -6.88 10.22 5.29
C GLN A 509 -5.42 10.51 4.99
N ARG A 510 -4.85 11.49 5.68
CA ARG A 510 -3.41 11.65 5.80
C ARG A 510 -2.90 10.64 6.82
N SER A 511 -1.77 10.04 6.53
CA SER A 511 -1.15 9.03 7.41
C SER A 511 0.25 9.50 7.80
N PRO A 512 0.37 10.59 8.61
CA PRO A 512 1.68 11.05 9.04
C PRO A 512 2.37 9.96 9.84
N VAL A 513 3.70 9.90 9.69
CA VAL A 513 4.55 8.98 10.41
C VAL A 513 5.25 9.72 11.56
N ALA A 514 5.59 9.01 12.62
CA ALA A 514 6.51 9.51 13.62
C ALA A 514 7.88 8.86 13.46
N ILE A 515 8.93 9.66 13.54
CA ILE A 515 10.30 9.18 13.43
C ILE A 515 11.22 9.87 14.44
N ASN A 516 12.19 9.14 14.95
CA ASN A 516 13.23 9.71 15.79
C ASN A 516 14.10 10.69 14.99
N ARG A 517 14.35 11.87 15.54
CA ARG A 517 15.09 12.97 14.87
C ARG A 517 16.52 12.64 14.47
N ARG A 518 17.11 11.59 15.07
CA ARG A 518 18.44 11.10 14.69
C ARG A 518 18.50 10.54 13.26
N PHE A 519 17.35 10.24 12.63
CA PHE A 519 17.31 9.76 11.25
C PHE A 519 17.14 10.90 10.25
N ILE A 520 17.98 10.91 9.24
CA ILE A 520 17.86 11.74 8.04
C ILE A 520 17.18 10.88 6.98
N THR A 521 16.06 11.35 6.47
CA THR A 521 15.19 10.62 5.52
C THR A 521 15.13 11.32 4.17
N THR A 522 14.86 10.56 3.12
CA THR A 522 14.33 11.10 1.86
C THR A 522 12.85 11.50 2.04
N PRO A 523 12.27 12.30 1.14
CA PRO A 523 10.82 12.51 1.10
C PRO A 523 10.07 11.18 1.04
N LEU A 524 8.92 11.12 1.73
CA LEU A 524 8.05 9.93 1.67
C LEU A 524 7.24 9.96 0.39
N ARG A 525 7.10 8.82 -0.24
CA ARG A 525 6.28 8.64 -1.43
C ARG A 525 4.91 8.10 -1.03
N ALA A 526 3.85 8.58 -1.69
CA ALA A 526 2.47 8.27 -1.32
C ALA A 526 2.09 6.79 -1.51
N ASP A 527 2.75 6.07 -2.41
CA ASP A 527 2.56 4.64 -2.67
C ASP A 527 3.39 3.72 -1.77
N GLY A 528 4.35 4.30 -1.00
CA GLY A 528 5.14 3.53 -0.04
C GLY A 528 6.25 4.35 0.63
N TRP A 529 6.13 4.60 1.92
CA TRP A 529 7.14 5.32 2.70
C TRP A 529 8.53 4.68 2.63
N PHE A 530 8.57 3.36 2.44
CA PHE A 530 9.76 2.52 2.45
C PHE A 530 10.60 2.61 1.15
N VAL A 531 10.07 3.19 0.09
CA VAL A 531 10.74 3.23 -1.23
C VAL A 531 12.12 3.88 -1.15
N GLY A 532 12.27 4.94 -0.35
CA GLY A 532 13.55 5.61 -0.11
C GLY A 532 14.38 5.06 1.06
N LEU A 533 13.91 4.00 1.76
CA LEU A 533 14.50 3.53 3.03
C LEU A 533 16.01 3.16 2.91
N ALA A 534 16.44 2.67 1.76
CA ALA A 534 17.84 2.32 1.54
C ALA A 534 18.80 3.52 1.56
N ASP A 535 18.27 4.75 1.42
CA ASP A 535 19.03 6.00 1.47
C ASP A 535 18.85 6.78 2.79
N TRP A 536 18.01 6.26 3.70
CA TRP A 536 17.87 6.81 5.04
C TRP A 536 19.11 6.48 5.87
N ARG A 537 19.52 7.40 6.73
CA ARG A 537 20.73 7.24 7.55
C ARG A 537 20.56 7.81 8.94
N VAL A 538 21.38 7.36 9.86
CA VAL A 538 21.54 7.99 11.18
C VAL A 538 22.47 9.18 11.03
N ASP A 539 22.09 10.32 11.61
CA ASP A 539 22.99 11.47 11.78
C ASP A 539 24.22 11.01 12.60
N PRO A 540 25.44 11.11 12.05
CA PRO A 540 26.64 10.67 12.74
C PRO A 540 26.84 11.31 14.13
N ALA A 541 26.35 12.55 14.33
CA ALA A 541 26.43 13.26 15.61
C ALA A 541 25.40 12.78 16.64
N GLN A 542 24.38 12.01 16.21
CA GLN A 542 23.28 11.55 17.05
C GLN A 542 23.22 10.02 17.18
N ARG A 543 24.32 9.31 16.87
CA ARG A 543 24.41 7.85 17.02
C ARG A 543 24.34 7.45 18.47
N ILE A 544 23.54 6.42 18.75
CA ILE A 544 23.42 5.75 20.05
C ILE A 544 24.12 4.38 20.00
N ASP A 545 24.22 3.68 21.13
CA ASP A 545 25.01 2.43 21.23
C ASP A 545 24.56 1.35 20.25
N ARG A 546 23.27 1.17 20.03
CA ARG A 546 22.78 0.19 19.02
C ARG A 546 23.18 0.52 17.59
N ASP A 547 23.50 1.76 17.27
CA ASP A 547 23.95 2.16 15.92
C ASP A 547 25.41 1.79 15.66
N ARG A 548 26.16 1.44 16.72
CA ARG A 548 27.56 1.01 16.64
C ARG A 548 27.70 -0.51 16.47
N ILE A 549 26.58 -1.25 16.58
CA ILE A 549 26.53 -2.69 16.37
C ILE A 549 26.61 -2.93 14.87
N GLY A 550 27.75 -3.29 14.33
CA GLY A 550 27.94 -3.57 12.89
C GLY A 550 27.18 -4.80 12.42
N LEU A 551 27.19 -5.05 11.09
CA LEU A 551 26.48 -6.14 10.40
C LEU A 551 26.78 -7.57 10.91
N GLY A 552 27.92 -7.79 11.60
CA GLY A 552 28.37 -9.12 12.03
C GLY A 552 27.99 -9.55 13.44
N THR A 553 27.29 -8.72 14.21
CA THR A 553 26.91 -9.04 15.59
C THR A 553 25.38 -9.06 15.69
N PRO A 554 24.72 -10.16 16.12
CA PRO A 554 23.30 -10.12 16.46
C PRO A 554 23.10 -9.15 17.62
N PRO A 555 22.03 -8.35 17.62
CA PRO A 555 21.70 -7.43 18.71
C PRO A 555 21.27 -8.18 19.95
#